data_902367f4d43e8ecd2a28cacb52ecd0e0
#
_entry.id   902367f4d43e8ecd2a28cacb52ecd0e0
#
_cell.length_a   1.000
_cell.length_b   1.000
_cell.length_c   1.000
_cell.angle_alpha   90.00
_cell.angle_beta   90.00
_cell.angle_gamma   90.00
#
_symmetry.space_group_name_H-M   'P 1'
#
loop_
_entity.id
_entity.type
_entity.pdbx_description
1 polymer ?
#
loop_
_entity_poly.entity_id
_entity_poly.type
_entity_poly.pdbx_seq_one_letter_code
_entity_poly.pdbx_strand_id
1 'polypeptide(L)'
;EHVFSSLEAAYQFYPAASSVRLRLLRSGFWAIIIGGAFFFDFTLDGTDVLPDVAGLLIICAGVLILSRIAPLRRVWLPGGLFALAWAAQAVYGAYFAPAGDRMSDAEALAAAVFATLTAVTALVFFRALAKDVAALTEPLIGVDVLPDFVYCTAPMAVFQSCAAAAAVFPALHAQLSFASFVFSLVWYFFLCRILFNIIGSYREVTGAGL
;
A
#
# COMPACT_ATOMS: atom_id res chain seq x y z
N GLU A 1 27.36 -17.80 19.61
CA GLU A 1 28.53 -17.34 18.81
C GLU A 1 28.71 -18.17 17.52
N HIS A 2 28.55 -19.51 17.55
CA HIS A 2 28.74 -20.35 16.34
C HIS A 2 27.71 -20.14 15.22
N VAL A 3 26.50 -19.69 15.52
CA VAL A 3 25.45 -19.45 14.50
C VAL A 3 25.73 -18.16 13.71
N PHE A 4 26.28 -17.14 14.35
CA PHE A 4 26.65 -15.89 13.70
C PHE A 4 27.85 -16.06 12.78
N SER A 5 28.87 -16.84 13.18
CA SER A 5 30.04 -17.11 12.33
C SER A 5 29.68 -17.91 11.08
N SER A 6 28.70 -18.81 11.13
CA SER A 6 28.24 -19.56 9.96
C SER A 6 27.42 -18.71 8.99
N LEU A 7 26.67 -17.71 9.48
CA LEU A 7 25.97 -16.73 8.66
C LEU A 7 26.94 -15.77 7.99
N GLU A 8 27.92 -15.24 8.70
CA GLU A 8 28.97 -14.39 8.10
C GLU A 8 29.78 -15.15 7.03
N ALA A 9 30.15 -16.40 7.28
CA ALA A 9 30.81 -17.23 6.29
C ALA A 9 29.93 -17.47 5.05
N ALA A 10 28.63 -17.68 5.21
CA ALA A 10 27.70 -17.82 4.11
C ALA A 10 27.55 -16.51 3.29
N TYR A 11 27.60 -15.34 3.96
CA TYR A 11 27.55 -14.04 3.28
C TYR A 11 28.83 -13.72 2.51
N GLN A 12 29.99 -14.11 3.01
CA GLN A 12 31.29 -13.91 2.31
C GLN A 12 31.42 -14.78 1.05
N PHE A 13 30.78 -15.95 0.99
CA PHE A 13 30.85 -16.85 -0.16
C PHE A 13 29.90 -16.50 -1.31
N TYR A 14 28.89 -15.60 -1.12
CA TYR A 14 27.91 -15.26 -2.19
C TYR A 14 27.65 -13.76 -2.38
N PRO A 15 28.67 -12.95 -2.72
CA PRO A 15 28.44 -11.52 -3.01
C PRO A 15 27.51 -11.30 -4.20
N ALA A 16 27.48 -12.21 -5.17
CA ALA A 16 26.55 -12.17 -6.29
C ALA A 16 25.10 -12.39 -5.86
N ALA A 17 24.84 -13.22 -4.85
CA ALA A 17 23.48 -13.45 -4.32
C ALA A 17 22.96 -12.22 -3.57
N SER A 18 23.79 -11.49 -2.84
CA SER A 18 23.40 -10.26 -2.14
C SER A 18 23.04 -9.14 -3.12
N SER A 19 23.78 -8.99 -4.22
CA SER A 19 23.50 -8.00 -5.25
C SER A 19 22.21 -8.27 -6.02
N VAL A 20 21.88 -9.53 -6.26
CA VAL A 20 20.59 -9.94 -6.88
C VAL A 20 19.43 -9.66 -5.93
N ARG A 21 19.55 -10.02 -4.64
CA ARG A 21 18.53 -9.73 -3.64
C ARG A 21 18.29 -8.23 -3.47
N LEU A 22 19.36 -7.42 -3.42
CA LEU A 22 19.22 -5.96 -3.37
C LEU A 22 18.46 -5.40 -4.58
N ARG A 23 18.73 -5.89 -5.78
CA ARG A 23 17.99 -5.49 -6.98
C ARG A 23 16.52 -5.87 -6.88
N LEU A 24 16.20 -7.07 -6.44
CA LEU A 24 14.81 -7.51 -6.26
C LEU A 24 14.08 -6.69 -5.18
N LEU A 25 14.72 -6.44 -4.02
CA LEU A 25 14.17 -5.58 -2.96
C LEU A 25 13.90 -4.18 -3.51
N ARG A 26 14.90 -3.56 -4.15
CA ARG A 26 14.77 -2.23 -4.73
C ARG A 26 13.64 -2.17 -5.78
N SER A 27 13.60 -3.10 -6.71
CA SER A 27 12.57 -3.13 -7.76
C SER A 27 11.17 -3.37 -7.19
N GLY A 28 11.03 -4.29 -6.22
CA GLY A 28 9.75 -4.57 -5.57
C GLY A 28 9.25 -3.39 -4.75
N PHE A 29 10.11 -2.74 -3.96
CA PHE A 29 9.72 -1.56 -3.18
C PHE A 29 9.43 -0.35 -4.06
N TRP A 30 10.19 -0.12 -5.13
CA TRP A 30 9.86 0.93 -6.10
C TRP A 30 8.50 0.70 -6.75
N ALA A 31 8.16 -0.54 -7.09
CA ALA A 31 6.83 -0.84 -7.61
C ALA A 31 5.73 -0.54 -6.57
N ILE A 32 5.94 -0.87 -5.29
CA ILE A 32 4.99 -0.52 -4.21
C ILE A 32 4.87 0.99 -4.05
N ILE A 33 5.98 1.75 -4.08
CA ILE A 33 5.99 3.21 -4.00
C ILE A 33 5.23 3.81 -5.19
N ILE A 34 5.57 3.42 -6.41
CA ILE A 34 4.91 3.93 -7.62
C ILE A 34 3.43 3.57 -7.60
N GLY A 35 3.08 2.33 -7.30
CA GLY A 35 1.68 1.90 -7.20
C GLY A 35 0.91 2.64 -6.10
N GLY A 36 1.56 2.93 -4.96
CA GLY A 36 0.98 3.73 -3.88
C GLY A 36 0.66 5.18 -4.30
N ALA A 37 1.43 5.75 -5.24
CA ALA A 37 1.16 7.09 -5.75
C ALA A 37 -0.14 7.18 -6.56
N PHE A 38 -0.63 6.06 -7.11
CA PHE A 38 -1.89 6.02 -7.86
C PHE A 38 -3.12 6.09 -6.97
N PHE A 39 -2.98 5.89 -5.64
CA PHE A 39 -4.08 6.08 -4.69
C PHE A 39 -4.31 7.55 -4.31
N PHE A 40 -3.58 8.49 -4.92
CA PHE A 40 -3.93 9.89 -4.84
C PHE A 40 -5.02 10.20 -5.86
N ASP A 41 -6.12 10.71 -5.35
CA ASP A 41 -7.29 11.10 -6.14
C ASP A 41 -6.99 12.40 -6.92
N PHE A 42 -6.22 12.29 -8.02
CA PHE A 42 -5.96 13.40 -8.93
C PHE A 42 -7.03 13.43 -10.02
N THR A 43 -8.09 14.17 -9.77
CA THR A 43 -9.10 14.44 -10.79
C THR A 43 -8.77 15.73 -11.55
N LEU A 44 -8.57 15.61 -12.87
CA LEU A 44 -8.50 16.73 -13.81
C LEU A 44 -9.79 16.75 -14.64
N ASP A 45 -10.54 17.86 -14.57
CA ASP A 45 -11.82 18.02 -15.30
C ASP A 45 -12.84 16.89 -15.04
N GLY A 46 -12.87 16.36 -13.80
CA GLY A 46 -13.76 15.26 -13.42
C GLY A 46 -13.31 13.87 -13.89
N THR A 47 -12.14 13.77 -14.52
CA THR A 47 -11.54 12.50 -14.93
C THR A 47 -10.43 12.12 -13.94
N ASP A 48 -10.51 10.91 -13.39
CA ASP A 48 -9.42 10.34 -12.58
C ASP A 48 -8.20 10.09 -13.49
N VAL A 49 -7.12 10.85 -13.24
CA VAL A 49 -5.88 10.80 -14.03
C VAL A 49 -5.03 9.60 -13.65
N LEU A 50 -5.18 9.10 -12.44
CA LEU A 50 -4.39 7.99 -11.89
C LEU A 50 -5.34 6.88 -11.42
N PRO A 51 -5.79 5.97 -12.31
CA PRO A 51 -6.73 4.93 -11.93
C PRO A 51 -6.15 4.01 -10.85
N ASP A 52 -6.83 3.89 -9.70
CA ASP A 52 -6.46 3.04 -8.56
C ASP A 52 -6.15 1.59 -8.95
N VAL A 53 -6.83 1.09 -9.99
CA VAL A 53 -6.56 -0.25 -10.55
C VAL A 53 -5.13 -0.38 -11.03
N ALA A 54 -4.61 0.61 -11.73
CA ALA A 54 -3.22 0.59 -12.20
C ALA A 54 -2.27 0.57 -11.00
N GLY A 55 -2.57 1.37 -9.96
CA GLY A 55 -1.83 1.36 -8.69
C GLY A 55 -1.81 -0.01 -8.04
N LEU A 56 -2.97 -0.65 -7.91
CA LEU A 56 -3.08 -1.98 -7.32
C LEU A 56 -2.30 -3.03 -8.14
N LEU A 57 -2.39 -3.02 -9.47
CA LEU A 57 -1.64 -3.92 -10.34
C LEU A 57 -0.13 -3.74 -10.20
N ILE A 58 0.35 -2.50 -10.10
CA ILE A 58 1.77 -2.19 -9.89
C ILE A 58 2.23 -2.69 -8.50
N ILE A 59 1.43 -2.50 -7.44
CA ILE A 59 1.73 -3.06 -6.12
C ILE A 59 1.78 -4.58 -6.16
N CYS A 60 0.82 -5.24 -6.81
CA CYS A 60 0.83 -6.69 -7.00
C CYS A 60 2.09 -7.17 -7.73
N ALA A 61 2.53 -6.46 -8.77
CA ALA A 61 3.80 -6.74 -9.44
C ALA A 61 5.00 -6.60 -8.49
N GLY A 62 5.02 -5.57 -7.65
CA GLY A 62 6.03 -5.40 -6.60
C GLY A 62 6.06 -6.56 -5.61
N VAL A 63 4.89 -6.99 -5.13
CA VAL A 63 4.74 -8.15 -4.24
C VAL A 63 5.23 -9.44 -4.91
N LEU A 64 4.93 -9.65 -6.19
CA LEU A 64 5.43 -10.79 -6.97
C LEU A 64 6.96 -10.78 -7.10
N ILE A 65 7.57 -9.61 -7.29
CA ILE A 65 9.03 -9.47 -7.33
C ILE A 65 9.62 -9.83 -5.96
N LEU A 66 9.06 -9.31 -4.87
CA LEU A 66 9.52 -9.59 -3.51
C LEU A 66 9.30 -11.05 -3.12
N SER A 67 8.27 -11.70 -3.61
CA SER A 67 7.97 -13.12 -3.34
C SER A 67 9.04 -14.08 -3.89
N ARG A 68 9.92 -13.60 -4.78
CA ARG A 68 11.11 -14.34 -5.23
C ARG A 68 12.22 -14.41 -4.17
N ILE A 69 12.16 -13.54 -3.15
CA ILE A 69 13.10 -13.55 -2.04
C ILE A 69 12.55 -14.42 -0.89
N ALA A 70 11.28 -14.23 -0.53
CA ALA A 70 10.56 -15.01 0.48
C ALA A 70 9.07 -15.04 0.17
N PRO A 71 8.33 -16.10 0.55
CA PRO A 71 6.92 -16.24 0.23
C PRO A 71 6.07 -15.23 1.00
N LEU A 72 5.50 -14.26 0.30
CA LEU A 72 4.53 -13.30 0.83
C LEU A 72 3.13 -13.88 0.67
N ARG A 73 2.56 -14.44 1.74
CA ARG A 73 1.29 -15.18 1.67
C ARG A 73 0.08 -14.43 2.19
N ARG A 74 0.30 -13.51 3.16
CA ARG A 74 -0.79 -12.82 3.87
C ARG A 74 -1.48 -11.77 3.02
N VAL A 75 -0.78 -11.21 2.03
CA VAL A 75 -1.24 -10.09 1.22
C VAL A 75 -2.27 -10.49 0.15
N TRP A 76 -2.27 -11.74 -0.34
CA TRP A 76 -3.04 -12.14 -1.52
C TRP A 76 -4.55 -12.14 -1.31
N LEU A 77 -5.03 -12.73 -0.20
CA LEU A 77 -6.46 -12.76 0.09
C LEU A 77 -7.01 -11.34 0.36
N PRO A 78 -6.41 -10.52 1.25
CA PRO A 78 -6.84 -9.14 1.43
C PRO A 78 -6.73 -8.30 0.14
N GLY A 79 -5.71 -8.50 -0.67
CA GLY A 79 -5.55 -7.82 -1.95
C GLY A 79 -6.66 -8.16 -2.94
N GLY A 80 -7.06 -9.42 -3.02
CA GLY A 80 -8.21 -9.85 -3.82
C GLY A 80 -9.53 -9.27 -3.33
N LEU A 81 -9.75 -9.23 -2.02
CA LEU A 81 -10.95 -8.61 -1.43
C LEU A 81 -10.99 -7.10 -1.67
N PHE A 82 -9.86 -6.42 -1.55
CA PHE A 82 -9.76 -5.00 -1.85
C PHE A 82 -10.06 -4.71 -3.34
N ALA A 83 -9.48 -5.48 -4.26
CA ALA A 83 -9.74 -5.36 -5.69
C ALA A 83 -11.22 -5.57 -6.03
N LEU A 84 -11.87 -6.56 -5.40
CA LEU A 84 -13.30 -6.83 -5.56
C LEU A 84 -14.17 -5.69 -5.03
N ALA A 85 -13.89 -5.19 -3.82
CA ALA A 85 -14.63 -4.08 -3.23
C ALA A 85 -14.50 -2.82 -4.08
N TRP A 86 -13.29 -2.52 -4.54
CA TRP A 86 -13.03 -1.39 -5.42
C TRP A 86 -13.75 -1.54 -6.77
N ALA A 87 -13.69 -2.72 -7.42
CA ALA A 87 -14.40 -2.98 -8.67
C ALA A 87 -15.91 -2.84 -8.51
N ALA A 88 -16.47 -3.33 -7.40
CA ALA A 88 -17.89 -3.18 -7.10
C ALA A 88 -18.29 -1.70 -6.92
N GLN A 89 -17.44 -0.91 -6.25
CA GLN A 89 -17.65 0.53 -6.10
C GLN A 89 -17.59 1.26 -7.45
N ALA A 90 -16.62 0.91 -8.30
CA ALA A 90 -16.47 1.50 -9.63
C ALA A 90 -17.66 1.17 -10.54
N VAL A 91 -18.13 -0.09 -10.53
CA VAL A 91 -19.33 -0.51 -11.27
C VAL A 91 -20.58 0.22 -10.76
N TYR A 92 -20.72 0.34 -9.43
CA TYR A 92 -21.83 1.10 -8.87
C TYR A 92 -21.81 2.56 -9.34
N GLY A 93 -20.66 3.23 -9.26
CA GLY A 93 -20.48 4.61 -9.71
C GLY A 93 -20.76 4.79 -11.20
N ALA A 94 -20.34 3.84 -12.05
CA ALA A 94 -20.50 3.94 -13.50
C ALA A 94 -21.94 3.68 -13.99
N TYR A 95 -22.68 2.78 -13.35
CA TYR A 95 -23.96 2.29 -13.87
C TYR A 95 -25.17 2.64 -13.01
N PHE A 96 -24.99 2.94 -11.73
CA PHE A 96 -26.07 3.11 -10.77
C PHE A 96 -26.03 4.45 -10.04
N ALA A 97 -24.94 5.22 -10.16
CA ALA A 97 -24.91 6.57 -9.59
C ALA A 97 -25.90 7.47 -10.34
N PRO A 98 -26.69 8.29 -9.62
CA PRO A 98 -27.69 9.14 -10.24
C PRO A 98 -27.05 10.17 -11.16
N ALA A 99 -27.62 10.36 -12.34
CA ALA A 99 -27.20 11.38 -13.32
C ALA A 99 -27.64 12.82 -12.95
N GLY A 100 -28.07 13.07 -11.71
CA GLY A 100 -28.63 14.34 -11.25
C GLY A 100 -28.11 14.80 -9.89
N ASP A 101 -28.38 16.07 -9.56
CA ASP A 101 -27.87 16.77 -8.36
C ASP A 101 -28.41 16.24 -7.01
N ARG A 102 -29.34 15.30 -7.00
CA ARG A 102 -29.94 14.76 -5.78
C ARG A 102 -29.90 13.25 -5.77
N MET A 103 -29.11 12.71 -4.88
CA MET A 103 -29.14 11.28 -4.52
C MET A 103 -30.40 11.00 -3.66
N SER A 104 -31.06 9.89 -3.93
CA SER A 104 -32.04 9.33 -3.00
C SER A 104 -31.34 8.76 -1.75
N ASP A 105 -32.08 8.62 -0.64
CA ASP A 105 -31.50 8.05 0.60
C ASP A 105 -30.95 6.64 0.39
N ALA A 106 -31.56 5.86 -0.50
CA ALA A 106 -31.09 4.50 -0.84
C ALA A 106 -29.78 4.52 -1.62
N GLU A 107 -29.61 5.45 -2.56
CA GLU A 107 -28.39 5.63 -3.33
C GLU A 107 -27.25 6.14 -2.45
N ALA A 108 -27.53 7.09 -1.56
CA ALA A 108 -26.56 7.58 -0.58
C ALA A 108 -26.11 6.44 0.37
N LEU A 109 -27.03 5.61 0.83
CA LEU A 109 -26.70 4.45 1.66
C LEU A 109 -25.85 3.43 0.90
N ALA A 110 -26.18 3.13 -0.36
CA ALA A 110 -25.39 2.20 -1.17
C ALA A 110 -23.97 2.73 -1.42
N ALA A 111 -23.82 4.00 -1.77
CA ALA A 111 -22.51 4.65 -1.93
C ALA A 111 -21.68 4.57 -0.64
N ALA A 112 -22.31 4.83 0.51
CA ALA A 112 -21.68 4.73 1.82
C ALA A 112 -21.19 3.30 2.12
N VAL A 113 -22.01 2.29 1.82
CA VAL A 113 -21.64 0.88 2.02
C VAL A 113 -20.43 0.51 1.16
N PHE A 114 -20.44 0.84 -0.13
CA PHE A 114 -19.30 0.54 -1.02
C PHE A 114 -18.03 1.28 -0.60
N ALA A 115 -18.11 2.58 -0.29
CA ALA A 115 -16.98 3.37 0.17
C ALA A 115 -16.40 2.80 1.48
N THR A 116 -17.24 2.43 2.45
CA THR A 116 -16.80 1.83 3.71
C THR A 116 -16.16 0.46 3.49
N LEU A 117 -16.73 -0.38 2.63
CA LEU A 117 -16.20 -1.70 2.29
C LEU A 117 -14.82 -1.58 1.65
N THR A 118 -14.66 -0.66 0.69
CA THR A 118 -13.37 -0.38 0.04
C THR A 118 -12.35 0.13 1.06
N ALA A 119 -12.72 1.06 1.93
CA ALA A 119 -11.84 1.58 2.98
C ALA A 119 -11.36 0.49 3.94
N VAL A 120 -12.25 -0.37 4.42
CA VAL A 120 -11.91 -1.46 5.35
C VAL A 120 -10.99 -2.49 4.66
N THR A 121 -11.34 -2.90 3.44
CA THR A 121 -10.52 -3.88 2.70
C THR A 121 -9.14 -3.33 2.33
N ALA A 122 -9.03 -2.03 2.00
CA ALA A 122 -7.77 -1.35 1.79
C ALA A 122 -6.89 -1.39 3.05
N LEU A 123 -7.43 -1.06 4.22
CA LEU A 123 -6.72 -1.11 5.50
C LEU A 123 -6.21 -2.51 5.82
N VAL A 124 -7.05 -3.53 5.61
CA VAL A 124 -6.67 -4.94 5.83
C VAL A 124 -5.56 -5.37 4.86
N PHE A 125 -5.66 -4.97 3.59
CA PHE A 125 -4.65 -5.23 2.58
C PHE A 125 -3.29 -4.63 2.94
N PHE A 126 -3.23 -3.32 3.24
CA PHE A 126 -1.97 -2.66 3.58
C PHE A 126 -1.39 -3.16 4.90
N ARG A 127 -2.24 -3.54 5.89
CA ARG A 127 -1.76 -4.20 7.10
C ARG A 127 -1.15 -5.58 6.82
N ALA A 128 -1.74 -6.36 5.91
CA ALA A 128 -1.19 -7.64 5.50
C ALA A 128 0.14 -7.47 4.75
N LEU A 129 0.21 -6.47 3.85
CA LEU A 129 1.42 -6.09 3.14
C LEU A 129 2.54 -5.69 4.11
N ALA A 130 2.23 -4.85 5.10
CA ALA A 130 3.18 -4.44 6.13
C ALA A 130 3.76 -5.63 6.91
N LYS A 131 2.90 -6.58 7.32
CA LYS A 131 3.32 -7.81 8.01
C LYS A 131 4.19 -8.71 7.13
N ASP A 132 3.86 -8.84 5.86
CA ASP A 132 4.65 -9.65 4.92
C ASP A 132 6.00 -8.98 4.62
N VAL A 133 6.04 -7.64 4.46
CA VAL A 133 7.29 -6.89 4.28
C VAL A 133 8.15 -6.98 5.54
N ALA A 134 7.59 -6.80 6.73
CA ALA A 134 8.34 -6.94 7.99
C ALA A 134 8.93 -8.34 8.13
N ALA A 135 8.14 -9.39 7.90
CA ALA A 135 8.62 -10.78 7.95
C ALA A 135 9.69 -11.10 6.89
N LEU A 136 9.66 -10.41 5.73
CA LEU A 136 10.68 -10.51 4.70
C LEU A 136 11.98 -9.83 5.14
N THR A 137 11.88 -8.65 5.76
CA THR A 137 13.03 -7.77 6.02
C THR A 137 13.73 -8.06 7.33
N GLU A 138 13.01 -8.49 8.36
CA GLU A 138 13.58 -8.82 9.68
C GLU A 138 14.80 -9.76 9.60
N PRO A 139 14.75 -10.92 8.89
CA PRO A 139 15.91 -11.80 8.76
C PRO A 139 17.02 -11.22 7.87
N LEU A 140 16.75 -10.18 7.07
CA LEU A 140 17.71 -9.60 6.14
C LEU A 140 18.50 -8.44 6.75
N ILE A 141 17.87 -7.64 7.62
CA ILE A 141 18.48 -6.43 8.20
C ILE A 141 18.60 -6.52 9.73
N GLY A 142 18.05 -7.56 10.37
CA GLY A 142 18.10 -7.74 11.83
C GLY A 142 17.27 -6.72 12.63
N VAL A 143 16.38 -5.97 11.97
CA VAL A 143 15.55 -4.94 12.59
C VAL A 143 14.07 -5.23 12.33
N ASP A 144 13.25 -5.20 13.38
CA ASP A 144 11.81 -5.25 13.24
C ASP A 144 11.26 -3.89 12.77
N VAL A 145 10.77 -3.85 11.53
CA VAL A 145 10.17 -2.66 10.92
C VAL A 145 8.64 -2.60 11.08
N LEU A 146 8.04 -3.60 11.72
CA LEU A 146 6.59 -3.65 11.92
C LEU A 146 6.04 -2.47 12.72
N PRO A 147 6.70 -1.98 13.79
CA PRO A 147 6.26 -0.80 14.53
C PRO A 147 6.15 0.45 13.64
N ASP A 148 7.09 0.65 12.72
CA ASP A 148 7.07 1.79 11.80
C ASP A 148 5.86 1.73 10.87
N PHE A 149 5.51 0.55 10.37
CA PHE A 149 4.29 0.34 9.59
C PHE A 149 3.00 0.56 10.39
N VAL A 150 3.00 0.31 11.70
CA VAL A 150 1.85 0.61 12.58
C VAL A 150 1.60 2.11 12.61
N TYR A 151 2.64 2.92 12.74
CA TYR A 151 2.50 4.39 12.66
C TYR A 151 2.04 4.86 11.28
N CYS A 152 2.46 4.20 10.22
CA CYS A 152 1.98 4.48 8.86
C CYS A 152 0.49 4.15 8.69
N THR A 153 -0.04 3.17 9.42
CA THR A 153 -1.46 2.74 9.30
C THR A 153 -2.43 3.80 9.84
N ALA A 154 -2.04 4.60 10.82
CA ALA A 154 -2.91 5.61 11.41
C ALA A 154 -3.36 6.70 10.42
N PRO A 155 -2.46 7.41 9.69
CA PRO A 155 -2.90 8.36 8.68
C PRO A 155 -3.69 7.69 7.54
N MET A 156 -3.38 6.43 7.19
CA MET A 156 -4.18 5.68 6.24
C MET A 156 -5.61 5.47 6.72
N ALA A 157 -5.81 5.09 7.98
CA ALA A 157 -7.14 4.93 8.54
C ALA A 157 -7.93 6.24 8.53
N VAL A 158 -7.29 7.36 8.82
CA VAL A 158 -7.92 8.68 8.79
C VAL A 158 -8.33 9.05 7.37
N PHE A 159 -7.44 8.94 6.38
CA PHE A 159 -7.79 9.32 5.01
C PHE A 159 -8.89 8.44 4.43
N GLN A 160 -8.87 7.13 4.66
CA GLN A 160 -9.92 6.22 4.21
C GLN A 160 -11.27 6.53 4.88
N SER A 161 -11.25 6.86 6.18
CA SER A 161 -12.46 7.27 6.90
C SER A 161 -13.02 8.59 6.37
N CYS A 162 -12.15 9.57 6.07
CA CYS A 162 -12.57 10.84 5.47
C CYS A 162 -13.13 10.64 4.06
N ALA A 163 -12.52 9.80 3.24
CA ALA A 163 -13.01 9.49 1.90
C ALA A 163 -14.39 8.82 1.95
N ALA A 164 -14.57 7.83 2.83
CA ALA A 164 -15.86 7.19 3.04
C ALA A 164 -16.92 8.16 3.56
N ALA A 165 -16.57 9.02 4.52
CA ALA A 165 -17.46 10.03 5.07
C ALA A 165 -17.86 11.11 4.04
N ALA A 166 -16.95 11.47 3.13
CA ALA A 166 -17.25 12.43 2.05
C ALA A 166 -18.36 11.93 1.11
N ALA A 167 -18.46 10.62 0.91
CA ALA A 167 -19.53 10.01 0.13
C ALA A 167 -20.92 10.07 0.83
N VAL A 168 -20.90 10.15 2.18
CA VAL A 168 -22.14 10.11 3.00
C VAL A 168 -22.64 11.52 3.34
N PHE A 169 -21.73 12.49 3.50
CA PHE A 169 -22.04 13.83 3.96
C PHE A 169 -21.78 14.90 2.89
N PRO A 170 -22.71 15.13 1.93
CA PRO A 170 -22.51 16.08 0.84
C PRO A 170 -22.17 17.50 1.31
N ALA A 171 -22.76 17.94 2.43
CA ALA A 171 -22.49 19.25 3.01
C ALA A 171 -21.03 19.45 3.48
N LEU A 172 -20.32 18.37 3.78
CA LEU A 172 -18.94 18.36 4.23
C LEU A 172 -17.98 17.77 3.19
N HIS A 173 -18.46 17.47 1.99
CA HIS A 173 -17.69 16.78 0.96
C HIS A 173 -16.33 17.43 0.68
N ALA A 174 -16.30 18.75 0.46
CA ALA A 174 -15.06 19.45 0.15
C ALA A 174 -14.04 19.38 1.30
N GLN A 175 -14.49 19.56 2.54
CA GLN A 175 -13.61 19.52 3.73
C GLN A 175 -13.07 18.10 3.97
N LEU A 176 -13.93 17.09 3.84
CA LEU A 176 -13.56 15.69 4.04
C LEU A 176 -12.65 15.19 2.93
N SER A 177 -12.90 15.57 1.67
CA SER A 177 -12.02 15.24 0.54
C SER A 177 -10.65 15.91 0.68
N PHE A 178 -10.59 17.18 1.12
CA PHE A 178 -9.33 17.85 1.41
C PHE A 178 -8.57 17.17 2.56
N ALA A 179 -9.25 16.82 3.64
CA ALA A 179 -8.64 16.08 4.74
C ALA A 179 -8.14 14.70 4.29
N SER A 180 -8.93 13.96 3.50
CA SER A 180 -8.51 12.69 2.90
C SER A 180 -7.24 12.86 2.09
N PHE A 181 -7.17 13.86 1.21
CA PHE A 181 -5.98 14.16 0.41
C PHE A 181 -4.74 14.45 1.27
N VAL A 182 -4.86 15.31 2.29
CA VAL A 182 -3.75 15.64 3.18
C VAL A 182 -3.23 14.39 3.90
N PHE A 183 -4.13 13.59 4.47
CA PHE A 183 -3.71 12.36 5.19
C PHE A 183 -3.19 11.27 4.25
N SER A 184 -3.63 11.20 3.00
CA SER A 184 -3.05 10.31 2.00
C SER A 184 -1.60 10.68 1.67
N LEU A 185 -1.29 11.99 1.56
CA LEU A 185 0.09 12.47 1.40
C LEU A 185 0.97 12.10 2.60
N VAL A 186 0.46 12.27 3.83
CA VAL A 186 1.17 11.89 5.06
C VAL A 186 1.45 10.40 5.09
N TRP A 187 0.43 9.58 4.80
CA TRP A 187 0.60 8.13 4.69
C TRP A 187 1.66 7.73 3.67
N TYR A 188 1.58 8.30 2.48
CA TYR A 188 2.52 7.99 1.39
C TYR A 188 3.95 8.38 1.74
N PHE A 189 4.14 9.55 2.36
CA PHE A 189 5.46 9.97 2.84
C PHE A 189 6.05 8.98 3.84
N PHE A 190 5.26 8.51 4.82
CA PHE A 190 5.72 7.49 5.77
C PHE A 190 6.03 6.16 5.08
N LEU A 191 5.19 5.71 4.15
CA LEU A 191 5.44 4.50 3.37
C LEU A 191 6.77 4.58 2.62
N CYS A 192 6.99 5.66 1.88
CA CYS A 192 8.25 5.90 1.16
C CYS A 192 9.45 5.88 2.11
N ARG A 193 9.36 6.60 3.24
CA ARG A 193 10.42 6.67 4.24
C ARG A 193 10.78 5.29 4.77
N ILE A 194 9.79 4.47 5.14
CA ILE A 194 10.02 3.13 5.67
C ILE A 194 10.73 2.26 4.62
N LEU A 195 10.22 2.23 3.38
CA LEU A 195 10.77 1.40 2.30
C LEU A 195 12.19 1.84 1.92
N PHE A 196 12.50 3.14 1.89
CA PHE A 196 13.85 3.63 1.66
C PHE A 196 14.81 3.31 2.80
N ASN A 197 14.35 3.40 4.05
CA ASN A 197 15.16 3.00 5.21
C ASN A 197 15.53 1.52 5.15
N ILE A 198 14.58 0.63 4.78
CA ILE A 198 14.85 -0.80 4.60
C ILE A 198 15.92 -1.02 3.52
N ILE A 199 15.82 -0.35 2.38
CA ILE A 199 16.83 -0.45 1.30
C ILE A 199 18.20 0.02 1.80
N GLY A 200 18.23 1.14 2.53
CA GLY A 200 19.47 1.69 3.12
C GLY A 200 20.11 0.72 4.10
N SER A 201 19.36 0.24 5.08
CA SER A 201 19.83 -0.72 6.09
C SER A 201 20.33 -2.03 5.46
N TYR A 202 19.61 -2.56 4.45
CA TYR A 202 20.06 -3.76 3.75
C TYR A 202 21.40 -3.53 3.01
N ARG A 203 21.57 -2.34 2.42
CA ARG A 203 22.84 -1.96 1.75
C ARG A 203 24.00 -1.88 2.74
N GLU A 204 23.77 -1.30 3.91
CA GLU A 204 24.76 -1.20 4.98
C GLU A 204 25.18 -2.57 5.50
N VAL A 205 24.22 -3.44 5.81
CA VAL A 205 24.48 -4.79 6.33
C VAL A 205 25.22 -5.66 5.32
N THR A 206 24.93 -5.51 4.02
CA THR A 206 25.53 -6.37 2.98
C THR A 206 26.80 -5.81 2.36
N GLY A 207 27.19 -4.57 2.66
CA GLY A 207 28.30 -3.89 1.99
C GLY A 207 28.10 -3.73 0.46
N ALA A 208 26.88 -3.96 -0.03
CA ALA A 208 26.54 -4.00 -1.46
C ALA A 208 26.50 -2.60 -2.11
N GLY A 209 27.46 -1.75 -1.77
CA GLY A 209 27.51 -0.37 -2.24
C GLY A 209 28.91 0.21 -2.36
N LEU A 210 29.91 -0.61 -2.13
CA LEU A 210 31.33 -0.26 -2.35
C LEU A 210 31.78 -0.79 -3.69
#